data_e6e845c78ea22bf0318b286766c03d33
#
_entry.id   e6e845c78ea22bf0318b286766c03d33
#
_cell.length_a   1.000
_cell.length_b   1.000
_cell.length_c   1.000
_cell.angle_alpha   90.00
_cell.angle_beta   90.00
_cell.angle_gamma   90.00
#
_symmetry.space_group_name_H-M   'P 1'
#
loop_
_entity.id
_entity.type
_entity.pdbx_description
1 polymer ?
#
loop_
_entity_poly.entity_id
_entity_poly.type
_entity_poly.pdbx_seq_one_letter_code
_entity_poly.pdbx_strand_id
1 'polypeptide(L)'
;MMTFTKHLIASITIRIFLVYYGEVQDSLSDVQYTDIDYRVVSDGAAHVLSLDSPFKRHTYRYTPLLAYLVLPNVLLHRSFGKFLFSLFDILIGVLIKWILLNCYRGNKISIEKKLLKLETLNNRNKYLIKRKNEILNNTNETLPPKYIRMAELSAYFWLYNPLTMVIATRGNGDCVSCSLVLLSLFFLLRNEQTFKQHFTAGLLLGLSIHFRLYPIGFCLAFYLATLDKPLTTIKDYLRAILLPNAQQLALVLGTCLSLAITTAFFYHLYGYQFLYESTLYHLVRKDTRHNFSLYFYLQYLGSNFSPTLIEKILTFLPQLILILMITVRYGKHRQTLGFALFAIAFVMVTYNPVVTSQYFVWFLSLLPLSVKNFRNMGLRKAIFIPVMWFIAQGGWLLPAYLLEFKGWNTFEFIWIQSVVFFFSNILTLQMLVANYDVSYNYKIE
;
A
#
# COMPACT_ATOMS: atom_id res chain seq x y z
N MET A 1 9.65 -9.29 -28.72
CA MET A 1 9.40 -8.91 -27.30
C MET A 1 7.90 -8.83 -27.08
N MET A 2 7.36 -9.41 -26.01
CA MET A 2 5.91 -9.33 -25.73
C MET A 2 5.51 -7.89 -25.40
N THR A 3 4.35 -7.45 -25.90
CA THR A 3 3.76 -6.15 -25.54
C THR A 3 3.22 -6.16 -24.11
N PHE A 4 3.06 -5.00 -23.47
CA PHE A 4 2.47 -4.88 -22.13
C PHE A 4 1.10 -5.57 -22.03
N THR A 5 0.28 -5.46 -23.08
CA THR A 5 -1.03 -6.14 -23.17
C THR A 5 -0.89 -7.66 -23.10
N LYS A 6 0.09 -8.25 -23.78
CA LYS A 6 0.34 -9.70 -23.70
C LYS A 6 0.76 -10.13 -22.31
N HIS A 7 1.57 -9.31 -21.60
CA HIS A 7 1.92 -9.56 -20.19
C HIS A 7 0.70 -9.46 -19.26
N LEU A 8 -0.22 -8.51 -19.49
CA LEU A 8 -1.48 -8.44 -18.75
C LEU A 8 -2.32 -9.71 -18.96
N ILE A 9 -2.50 -10.15 -20.19
CA ILE A 9 -3.24 -11.38 -20.51
C ILE A 9 -2.60 -12.58 -19.80
N ALA A 10 -1.28 -12.76 -19.91
CA ALA A 10 -0.57 -13.84 -19.22
C ALA A 10 -0.78 -13.78 -17.70
N SER A 11 -0.68 -12.60 -17.11
CA SER A 11 -0.88 -12.40 -15.68
C SER A 11 -2.31 -12.71 -15.22
N ILE A 12 -3.32 -12.36 -16.03
CA ILE A 12 -4.73 -12.71 -15.82
C ILE A 12 -4.90 -14.24 -15.88
N THR A 13 -4.36 -14.88 -16.93
CA THR A 13 -4.43 -16.33 -17.11
C THR A 13 -3.85 -17.09 -15.92
N ILE A 14 -2.67 -16.65 -15.41
CA ILE A 14 -2.06 -17.26 -14.22
C ILE A 14 -2.99 -17.16 -13.00
N ARG A 15 -3.63 -15.99 -12.77
CA ARG A 15 -4.55 -15.82 -11.63
C ARG A 15 -5.81 -16.66 -11.77
N ILE A 16 -6.37 -16.74 -12.96
CA ILE A 16 -7.50 -17.63 -13.24
C ILE A 16 -7.11 -19.08 -12.92
N PHE A 17 -5.94 -19.54 -13.41
CA PHE A 17 -5.43 -20.87 -13.11
C PHE A 17 -5.25 -21.09 -11.59
N LEU A 18 -4.68 -20.13 -10.86
CA LEU A 18 -4.48 -20.24 -9.41
C LEU A 18 -5.80 -20.27 -8.64
N VAL A 19 -6.85 -19.59 -9.08
CA VAL A 19 -8.18 -19.67 -8.46
C VAL A 19 -8.76 -21.09 -8.62
N TYR A 20 -8.69 -21.66 -9.84
CA TYR A 20 -9.15 -23.03 -10.06
C TYR A 20 -8.29 -24.06 -9.33
N TYR A 21 -6.97 -23.90 -9.35
CA TYR A 21 -6.06 -24.73 -8.56
C TYR A 21 -6.43 -24.70 -7.07
N GLY A 22 -6.74 -23.51 -6.54
CA GLY A 22 -7.19 -23.34 -5.16
C GLY A 22 -8.46 -24.12 -4.83
N GLU A 23 -9.43 -24.20 -5.75
CA GLU A 23 -10.62 -25.01 -5.55
C GLU A 23 -10.31 -26.53 -5.49
N VAL A 24 -9.41 -26.96 -6.36
CA VAL A 24 -8.95 -28.38 -6.36
C VAL A 24 -8.19 -28.68 -5.08
N GLN A 25 -7.24 -27.84 -4.66
CA GLN A 25 -6.48 -28.02 -3.42
C GLN A 25 -7.41 -28.04 -2.20
N ASP A 26 -8.38 -27.14 -2.13
CA ASP A 26 -9.34 -27.06 -1.01
C ASP A 26 -10.21 -28.33 -0.89
N SER A 27 -10.39 -29.09 -1.98
CA SER A 27 -11.14 -30.34 -1.99
C SER A 27 -10.29 -31.58 -1.66
N LEU A 28 -8.98 -31.52 -1.87
CA LEU A 28 -8.08 -32.68 -1.78
C LEU A 28 -7.11 -32.63 -0.58
N SER A 29 -6.90 -31.46 0.02
CA SER A 29 -5.86 -31.27 1.04
C SER A 29 -6.42 -30.71 2.35
N ASP A 30 -5.88 -31.16 3.47
CA ASP A 30 -6.15 -30.60 4.80
C ASP A 30 -5.62 -29.15 4.91
N VAL A 31 -4.55 -28.82 4.18
CA VAL A 31 -4.02 -27.47 4.09
C VAL A 31 -4.70 -26.73 2.96
N GLN A 32 -5.67 -25.91 3.34
CA GLN A 32 -6.53 -25.20 2.37
C GLN A 32 -5.79 -24.04 1.71
N TYR A 33 -6.02 -23.88 0.40
CA TYR A 33 -5.52 -22.75 -0.37
C TYR A 33 -6.29 -21.48 -0.05
N THR A 34 -7.62 -21.56 0.05
CA THR A 34 -8.49 -20.42 0.33
C THR A 34 -8.20 -19.84 1.70
N ASP A 35 -8.05 -18.51 1.77
CA ASP A 35 -7.88 -17.78 3.02
C ASP A 35 -9.12 -17.98 3.92
N ILE A 36 -8.90 -18.18 5.22
CA ILE A 36 -9.99 -18.29 6.20
C ILE A 36 -10.81 -17.00 6.25
N ASP A 37 -10.15 -15.85 6.10
CA ASP A 37 -10.80 -14.53 6.07
C ASP A 37 -11.79 -14.42 4.89
N TYR A 38 -11.51 -15.07 3.77
CA TYR A 38 -12.44 -15.09 2.63
C TYR A 38 -13.76 -15.76 2.95
N ARG A 39 -13.73 -16.83 3.75
CA ARG A 39 -14.96 -17.50 4.22
C ARG A 39 -15.73 -16.59 5.15
N VAL A 40 -15.04 -15.95 6.10
CA VAL A 40 -15.67 -15.00 7.02
C VAL A 40 -16.36 -13.86 6.27
N VAL A 41 -15.71 -13.34 5.23
CA VAL A 41 -16.28 -12.26 4.40
C VAL A 41 -17.47 -12.78 3.56
N SER A 42 -17.40 -13.99 3.05
CA SER A 42 -18.52 -14.62 2.29
C SER A 42 -19.72 -14.91 3.20
N ASP A 43 -19.50 -15.38 4.43
CA ASP A 43 -20.55 -15.56 5.44
C ASP A 43 -21.19 -14.20 5.80
N GLY A 44 -20.37 -13.14 5.96
CA GLY A 44 -20.87 -11.78 6.15
C GLY A 44 -21.74 -11.29 4.98
N ALA A 45 -21.38 -11.63 3.74
CA ALA A 45 -22.18 -11.33 2.56
C ALA A 45 -23.54 -12.09 2.57
N ALA A 46 -23.55 -13.34 3.03
CA ALA A 46 -24.80 -14.12 3.17
C ALA A 46 -25.74 -13.48 4.20
N HIS A 47 -25.21 -12.98 5.33
CA HIS A 47 -26.02 -12.23 6.30
C HIS A 47 -26.57 -10.93 5.70
N VAL A 48 -25.75 -10.17 4.96
CA VAL A 48 -26.23 -8.95 4.28
C VAL A 48 -27.35 -9.27 3.27
N LEU A 49 -27.23 -10.36 2.51
CA LEU A 49 -28.26 -10.80 1.56
C LEU A 49 -29.57 -11.14 2.27
N SER A 50 -29.49 -11.68 3.48
CA SER A 50 -30.67 -11.98 4.34
C SER A 50 -31.18 -10.75 5.10
N LEU A 51 -30.74 -9.53 4.73
CA LEU A 51 -31.06 -8.25 5.39
C LEU A 51 -30.59 -8.20 6.86
N ASP A 52 -29.60 -8.98 7.20
CA ASP A 52 -28.99 -9.04 8.52
C ASP A 52 -27.64 -8.30 8.58
N SER A 53 -27.15 -8.08 9.79
CA SER A 53 -25.83 -7.49 10.01
C SER A 53 -24.70 -8.47 9.66
N PRO A 54 -23.67 -8.08 8.88
CA PRO A 54 -22.51 -8.94 8.61
C PRO A 54 -21.77 -9.32 9.89
N PHE A 55 -21.91 -8.54 10.96
CA PHE A 55 -21.30 -8.76 12.28
C PHE A 55 -21.97 -9.87 13.08
N LYS A 56 -23.09 -10.47 12.61
CA LYS A 56 -23.62 -11.74 13.14
C LYS A 56 -22.60 -12.87 12.97
N ARG A 57 -21.72 -12.79 11.97
CA ARG A 57 -20.56 -13.65 11.88
C ARG A 57 -19.53 -13.22 12.92
N HIS A 58 -19.38 -13.97 14.01
CA HIS A 58 -18.61 -13.62 15.21
C HIS A 58 -17.19 -13.10 14.95
N THR A 59 -16.53 -13.55 13.87
CA THR A 59 -15.15 -13.13 13.51
C THR A 59 -15.10 -12.11 12.39
N TYR A 60 -16.23 -11.52 11.96
CA TYR A 60 -16.24 -10.49 10.92
C TYR A 60 -15.70 -9.17 11.48
N ARG A 61 -14.49 -8.79 11.05
CA ARG A 61 -13.73 -7.61 11.52
C ARG A 61 -13.39 -6.65 10.38
N TYR A 62 -14.25 -6.56 9.39
CA TYR A 62 -14.05 -5.77 8.18
C TYR A 62 -15.12 -4.70 8.05
N THR A 63 -14.86 -3.71 7.16
CA THR A 63 -15.95 -2.81 6.75
C THR A 63 -17.09 -3.61 6.10
N PRO A 64 -18.36 -3.23 6.35
CA PRO A 64 -19.48 -3.87 5.64
C PRO A 64 -19.38 -3.74 4.13
N LEU A 65 -18.73 -2.68 3.63
CA LEU A 65 -18.50 -2.48 2.18
C LEU A 65 -17.84 -3.70 1.53
N LEU A 66 -16.96 -4.42 2.23
CA LEU A 66 -16.34 -5.65 1.71
C LEU A 66 -17.38 -6.77 1.55
N ALA A 67 -18.30 -6.95 2.49
CA ALA A 67 -19.38 -7.93 2.37
C ALA A 67 -20.29 -7.60 1.17
N TYR A 68 -20.62 -6.31 0.97
CA TYR A 68 -21.40 -5.87 -0.20
C TYR A 68 -20.67 -6.15 -1.52
N LEU A 69 -19.36 -5.93 -1.58
CA LEU A 69 -18.54 -6.20 -2.79
C LEU A 69 -18.54 -7.68 -3.17
N VAL A 70 -18.64 -8.58 -2.20
CA VAL A 70 -18.62 -10.03 -2.45
C VAL A 70 -20.01 -10.69 -2.38
N LEU A 71 -21.11 -9.93 -2.38
CA LEU A 71 -22.46 -10.49 -2.53
C LEU A 71 -22.57 -11.51 -3.68
N PRO A 72 -21.92 -11.31 -4.83
CA PRO A 72 -21.92 -12.31 -5.91
C PRO A 72 -21.31 -13.67 -5.52
N ASN A 73 -20.58 -13.78 -4.40
CA ASN A 73 -20.13 -15.08 -3.87
C ASN A 73 -21.31 -15.97 -3.50
N VAL A 74 -22.39 -15.35 -3.01
CA VAL A 74 -23.61 -16.05 -2.59
C VAL A 74 -24.59 -16.19 -3.75
N LEU A 75 -24.71 -15.15 -4.59
CA LEU A 75 -25.69 -15.09 -5.67
C LEU A 75 -25.28 -15.87 -6.92
N LEU A 76 -23.97 -15.92 -7.25
CA LEU A 76 -23.46 -16.48 -8.50
C LEU A 76 -22.54 -17.68 -8.26
N HIS A 77 -21.35 -17.45 -7.69
CA HIS A 77 -20.37 -18.51 -7.48
C HIS A 77 -19.39 -18.13 -6.34
N ARG A 78 -19.10 -19.09 -5.45
CA ARG A 78 -18.25 -18.90 -4.26
C ARG A 78 -16.88 -18.28 -4.53
N SER A 79 -16.34 -18.39 -5.74
CA SER A 79 -15.04 -17.84 -6.11
C SER A 79 -15.12 -16.49 -6.80
N PHE A 80 -16.29 -15.87 -6.94
CA PHE A 80 -16.44 -14.58 -7.61
C PHE A 80 -15.52 -13.51 -6.97
N GLY A 81 -15.49 -13.41 -5.65
CA GLY A 81 -14.63 -12.45 -4.94
C GLY A 81 -13.15 -12.68 -5.21
N LYS A 82 -12.69 -13.92 -5.41
CA LYS A 82 -11.31 -14.23 -5.78
C LYS A 82 -10.96 -13.63 -7.17
N PHE A 83 -11.87 -13.73 -8.13
CA PHE A 83 -11.71 -13.08 -9.44
C PHE A 83 -11.73 -11.56 -9.32
N LEU A 84 -12.65 -11.01 -8.52
CA LEU A 84 -12.73 -9.57 -8.25
C LEU A 84 -11.44 -9.05 -7.64
N PHE A 85 -10.91 -9.70 -6.60
CA PHE A 85 -9.65 -9.31 -5.96
C PHE A 85 -8.46 -9.47 -6.89
N SER A 86 -8.45 -10.51 -7.73
CA SER A 86 -7.45 -10.67 -8.79
C SER A 86 -7.49 -9.53 -9.81
N LEU A 87 -8.68 -9.00 -10.12
CA LEU A 87 -8.83 -7.84 -11.00
C LEU A 87 -8.22 -6.57 -10.37
N PHE A 88 -8.48 -6.33 -9.07
CA PHE A 88 -7.85 -5.22 -8.34
C PHE A 88 -6.34 -5.39 -8.26
N ASP A 89 -5.85 -6.60 -8.09
CA ASP A 89 -4.42 -6.91 -8.08
C ASP A 89 -3.75 -6.61 -9.45
N ILE A 90 -4.40 -6.94 -10.56
CA ILE A 90 -3.99 -6.54 -11.91
C ILE A 90 -4.02 -5.01 -12.08
N LEU A 91 -5.06 -4.34 -11.56
CA LEU A 91 -5.18 -2.88 -11.61
C LEU A 91 -4.01 -2.19 -10.91
N ILE A 92 -3.49 -2.75 -9.81
CA ILE A 92 -2.28 -2.24 -9.14
C ILE A 92 -1.10 -2.20 -10.12
N GLY A 93 -0.86 -3.27 -10.89
CA GLY A 93 0.20 -3.30 -11.89
C GLY A 93 0.04 -2.23 -12.97
N VAL A 94 -1.19 -2.01 -13.44
CA VAL A 94 -1.51 -0.95 -14.42
C VAL A 94 -1.27 0.43 -13.82
N LEU A 95 -1.70 0.66 -12.57
CA LEU A 95 -1.52 1.93 -11.86
C LEU A 95 -0.05 2.25 -11.61
N ILE A 96 0.78 1.26 -11.25
CA ILE A 96 2.23 1.43 -11.12
C ILE A 96 2.83 1.97 -12.43
N LYS A 97 2.51 1.36 -13.58
CA LYS A 97 2.95 1.85 -14.88
C LYS A 97 2.50 3.29 -15.12
N TRP A 98 1.23 3.60 -14.91
CA TRP A 98 0.67 4.93 -15.18
C TRP A 98 1.25 6.01 -14.27
N ILE A 99 1.42 5.73 -12.98
CA ILE A 99 2.04 6.66 -12.02
C ILE A 99 3.47 6.99 -12.47
N LEU A 100 4.26 5.98 -12.83
CA LEU A 100 5.64 6.19 -13.28
C LEU A 100 5.72 6.98 -14.57
N LEU A 101 4.88 6.67 -15.57
CA LEU A 101 4.83 7.43 -16.82
C LEU A 101 4.46 8.89 -16.56
N ASN A 102 3.51 9.13 -15.64
CA ASN A 102 3.10 10.47 -15.26
C ASN A 102 4.24 11.24 -14.55
N CYS A 103 4.95 10.58 -13.64
CA CYS A 103 6.13 11.15 -12.98
C CYS A 103 7.26 11.49 -13.99
N TYR A 104 7.52 10.64 -14.99
CA TYR A 104 8.51 10.91 -16.01
C TYR A 104 8.15 12.11 -16.89
N ARG A 105 6.88 12.22 -17.30
CA ARG A 105 6.39 13.41 -18.03
C ARG A 105 6.54 14.68 -17.21
N GLY A 106 6.15 14.66 -15.94
CA GLY A 106 6.27 15.80 -15.03
C GLY A 106 7.71 16.26 -14.82
N ASN A 107 8.64 15.32 -14.68
CA ASN A 107 10.06 15.62 -14.54
C ASN A 107 10.63 16.25 -15.83
N LYS A 108 10.30 15.70 -17.03
CA LYS A 108 10.70 16.26 -18.31
C LYS A 108 10.26 17.72 -18.42
N ILE A 109 8.97 18.01 -18.22
CA ILE A 109 8.42 19.37 -18.27
C ILE A 109 9.09 20.30 -17.27
N SER A 110 9.38 19.84 -16.04
CA SER A 110 10.05 20.64 -15.01
C SER A 110 11.47 21.04 -15.38
N ILE A 111 12.23 20.12 -15.98
CA ILE A 111 13.60 20.38 -16.42
C ILE A 111 13.62 21.33 -17.61
N GLU A 112 12.76 21.11 -18.61
CA GLU A 112 12.63 22.00 -19.77
C GLU A 112 12.25 23.42 -19.35
N LYS A 113 11.33 23.59 -18.38
CA LYS A 113 11.00 24.89 -17.81
C LYS A 113 12.19 25.57 -17.10
N LYS A 114 13.03 24.79 -16.40
CA LYS A 114 14.23 25.31 -15.75
C LYS A 114 15.31 25.75 -16.77
N LEU A 115 15.54 24.93 -17.80
CA LEU A 115 16.49 25.25 -18.88
C LEU A 115 16.06 26.51 -19.62
N LEU A 116 14.79 26.63 -19.99
CA LEU A 116 14.22 27.82 -20.62
C LEU A 116 14.34 29.06 -19.74
N LYS A 117 14.18 28.93 -18.42
CA LYS A 117 14.37 30.06 -17.50
C LYS A 117 15.83 30.50 -17.44
N LEU A 118 16.78 29.59 -17.48
CA LEU A 118 18.21 29.91 -17.52
C LEU A 118 18.60 30.56 -18.85
N GLU A 119 18.11 30.04 -19.98
CA GLU A 119 18.33 30.61 -21.32
C GLU A 119 17.69 32.01 -21.46
N THR A 120 16.49 32.23 -20.90
CA THR A 120 15.83 33.56 -20.91
C THR A 120 16.50 34.58 -20.02
N LEU A 121 17.21 34.16 -18.98
CA LEU A 121 18.05 35.05 -18.15
C LEU A 121 19.33 35.47 -18.89
N ASN A 122 19.85 34.60 -19.78
CA ASN A 122 21.07 34.90 -20.56
C ASN A 122 20.80 35.61 -21.88
N ASN A 123 19.60 35.47 -22.49
CA ASN A 123 19.26 36.09 -23.76
C ASN A 123 17.79 36.54 -23.78
N ARG A 124 17.54 37.87 -23.96
CA ARG A 124 16.18 38.45 -24.17
C ARG A 124 15.59 38.12 -25.56
N ASN A 125 15.58 36.88 -26.02
CA ASN A 125 15.23 36.53 -27.39
C ASN A 125 13.77 36.06 -27.49
N LYS A 126 12.99 36.69 -28.40
CA LYS A 126 11.56 36.41 -28.71
C LYS A 126 11.31 34.96 -29.13
N TYR A 127 12.31 34.28 -29.72
CA TYR A 127 12.29 32.87 -30.16
C TYR A 127 12.11 31.93 -28.94
N LEU A 128 12.74 32.21 -27.80
CA LEU A 128 12.66 31.39 -26.59
C LEU A 128 11.28 31.45 -25.93
N ILE A 129 10.56 32.57 -26.08
CA ILE A 129 9.19 32.72 -25.58
C ILE A 129 8.23 31.86 -26.40
N LYS A 130 8.41 31.78 -27.73
CA LYS A 130 7.60 30.94 -28.62
C LYS A 130 7.83 29.46 -28.29
N ARG A 131 9.08 29.03 -28.14
CA ARG A 131 9.46 27.66 -27.73
C ARG A 131 8.91 27.28 -26.35
N LYS A 132 8.86 28.23 -25.41
CA LYS A 132 8.21 28.03 -24.10
C LYS A 132 6.72 27.73 -24.22
N ASN A 133 6.01 28.42 -25.11
CA ASN A 133 4.59 28.19 -25.34
C ASN A 133 4.34 26.87 -26.10
N GLU A 134 5.22 26.48 -27.02
CA GLU A 134 5.17 25.19 -27.72
C GLU A 134 5.39 24.03 -26.75
N ILE A 135 6.34 24.11 -25.82
CA ILE A 135 6.59 23.10 -24.79
C ILE A 135 5.42 23.00 -23.78
N LEU A 136 4.80 24.15 -23.43
CA LEU A 136 3.63 24.19 -22.57
C LEU A 136 2.39 23.56 -23.24
N ASN A 137 2.27 23.71 -24.57
CA ASN A 137 1.15 23.18 -25.34
C ASN A 137 1.35 21.71 -25.81
N ASN A 138 2.60 21.25 -25.91
CA ASN A 138 2.93 19.88 -26.32
C ASN A 138 2.94 18.90 -25.15
N THR A 139 1.82 18.78 -24.44
CA THR A 139 1.60 17.70 -23.45
C THR A 139 1.57 16.30 -24.07
N ASN A 140 1.59 16.19 -25.41
CA ASN A 140 1.48 14.96 -26.20
C ASN A 140 2.83 14.41 -26.70
N GLU A 141 3.97 15.02 -26.35
CA GLU A 141 5.27 14.42 -26.72
C GLU A 141 5.43 13.03 -26.12
N THR A 142 5.72 12.08 -26.99
CA THR A 142 5.99 10.69 -26.60
C THR A 142 7.23 10.63 -25.71
N LEU A 143 7.09 9.95 -24.56
CA LEU A 143 8.24 9.68 -23.70
C LEU A 143 9.27 8.81 -24.43
N PRO A 144 10.59 9.02 -24.21
CA PRO A 144 11.61 8.12 -24.71
C PRO A 144 11.32 6.66 -24.36
N PRO A 145 11.55 5.70 -25.28
CA PRO A 145 11.24 4.28 -25.07
C PRO A 145 11.84 3.69 -23.79
N LYS A 146 13.00 4.19 -23.37
CA LYS A 146 13.68 3.83 -22.10
C LYS A 146 12.77 3.99 -20.90
N TYR A 147 12.04 5.12 -20.76
CA TYR A 147 11.17 5.38 -19.61
C TYR A 147 9.89 4.55 -19.64
N ILE A 148 9.35 4.30 -20.83
CA ILE A 148 8.20 3.40 -21.01
C ILE A 148 8.59 2.00 -20.55
N ARG A 149 9.75 1.49 -21.01
CA ARG A 149 10.26 0.18 -20.62
C ARG A 149 10.51 0.07 -19.09
N MET A 150 11.07 1.11 -18.47
CA MET A 150 11.28 1.13 -17.01
C MET A 150 9.97 1.07 -16.25
N ALA A 151 8.94 1.81 -16.69
CA ALA A 151 7.62 1.76 -16.06
C ALA A 151 6.96 0.38 -16.22
N GLU A 152 7.15 -0.28 -17.39
CA GLU A 152 6.67 -1.64 -17.64
C GLU A 152 7.38 -2.67 -16.78
N LEU A 153 8.71 -2.61 -16.66
CA LEU A 153 9.49 -3.50 -15.80
C LEU A 153 9.06 -3.37 -14.32
N SER A 154 8.79 -2.15 -13.85
CA SER A 154 8.27 -1.93 -12.50
C SER A 154 6.87 -2.55 -12.32
N ALA A 155 6.00 -2.47 -13.33
CA ALA A 155 4.70 -3.13 -13.32
C ALA A 155 4.84 -4.67 -13.34
N TYR A 156 5.79 -5.21 -14.11
CA TYR A 156 6.05 -6.67 -14.15
C TYR A 156 6.57 -7.20 -12.83
N PHE A 157 7.33 -6.41 -12.08
CA PHE A 157 7.76 -6.75 -10.72
C PHE A 157 6.55 -7.05 -9.80
N TRP A 158 5.44 -6.33 -9.96
CA TRP A 158 4.19 -6.60 -9.26
C TRP A 158 3.40 -7.74 -9.90
N LEU A 159 3.15 -7.68 -11.21
CA LEU A 159 2.27 -8.61 -11.95
C LEU A 159 2.71 -10.07 -11.86
N TYR A 160 4.01 -10.32 -11.72
CA TYR A 160 4.61 -11.66 -11.64
C TYR A 160 5.17 -11.98 -10.24
N ASN A 161 4.87 -11.17 -9.24
CA ASN A 161 5.26 -11.49 -7.87
C ASN A 161 4.41 -12.66 -7.34
N PRO A 162 5.03 -13.82 -7.04
CA PRO A 162 4.26 -15.00 -6.61
C PRO A 162 3.52 -14.77 -5.30
N LEU A 163 4.10 -14.00 -4.36
CA LEU A 163 3.49 -13.72 -3.07
C LEU A 163 2.18 -12.93 -3.23
N THR A 164 2.19 -11.84 -4.03
CA THR A 164 1.01 -10.99 -4.22
C THR A 164 -0.06 -11.70 -5.04
N MET A 165 0.33 -12.48 -6.06
CA MET A 165 -0.60 -13.32 -6.82
C MET A 165 -1.33 -14.33 -5.93
N VAL A 166 -0.59 -15.06 -5.09
CA VAL A 166 -1.17 -16.05 -4.18
C VAL A 166 -2.09 -15.38 -3.15
N ILE A 167 -1.70 -14.26 -2.56
CA ILE A 167 -2.53 -13.54 -1.59
C ILE A 167 -3.88 -13.12 -2.22
N ALA A 168 -3.86 -12.55 -3.43
CA ALA A 168 -5.09 -12.12 -4.11
C ALA A 168 -5.98 -13.31 -4.51
N THR A 169 -5.40 -14.38 -5.08
CA THR A 169 -6.16 -15.55 -5.57
C THR A 169 -6.64 -16.45 -4.44
N ARG A 170 -6.06 -16.37 -3.23
CA ARG A 170 -6.59 -16.97 -2.01
C ARG A 170 -7.87 -16.28 -1.50
N GLY A 171 -8.20 -15.10 -2.04
CA GLY A 171 -9.40 -14.34 -1.67
C GLY A 171 -9.14 -13.23 -0.64
N ASN A 172 -7.93 -12.68 -0.57
CA ASN A 172 -7.64 -11.55 0.30
C ASN A 172 -8.00 -10.22 -0.38
N GLY A 173 -8.81 -9.40 0.29
CA GLY A 173 -9.32 -8.12 -0.23
C GLY A 173 -8.38 -6.92 -0.07
N ASP A 174 -7.16 -7.06 0.47
CA ASP A 174 -6.25 -5.94 0.70
C ASP A 174 -5.78 -5.24 -0.59
N CYS A 175 -5.80 -5.96 -1.72
CA CYS A 175 -5.56 -5.38 -3.04
C CYS A 175 -6.56 -4.24 -3.40
N VAL A 176 -7.79 -4.25 -2.86
CA VAL A 176 -8.76 -3.16 -3.05
C VAL A 176 -8.25 -1.89 -2.38
N SER A 177 -7.84 -1.97 -1.10
CA SER A 177 -7.27 -0.82 -0.38
C SER A 177 -5.98 -0.32 -1.05
N CYS A 178 -5.07 -1.22 -1.44
CA CYS A 178 -3.83 -0.86 -2.14
C CYS A 178 -4.10 -0.15 -3.47
N SER A 179 -5.10 -0.60 -4.25
CA SER A 179 -5.48 0.05 -5.50
C SER A 179 -6.06 1.45 -5.28
N LEU A 180 -6.86 1.65 -4.21
CA LEU A 180 -7.39 2.97 -3.83
C LEU A 180 -6.27 3.94 -3.41
N VAL A 181 -5.26 3.46 -2.65
CA VAL A 181 -4.07 4.25 -2.31
C VAL A 181 -3.31 4.67 -3.57
N LEU A 182 -3.08 3.74 -4.50
CA LEU A 182 -2.39 4.04 -5.76
C LEU A 182 -3.20 4.95 -6.67
N LEU A 183 -4.52 4.82 -6.73
CA LEU A 183 -5.40 5.75 -7.43
C LEU A 183 -5.32 7.15 -6.83
N SER A 184 -5.38 7.26 -5.50
CA SER A 184 -5.20 8.53 -4.80
C SER A 184 -3.84 9.17 -5.15
N LEU A 185 -2.77 8.37 -5.10
CA LEU A 185 -1.42 8.82 -5.47
C LEU A 185 -1.34 9.24 -6.96
N PHE A 186 -2.00 8.51 -7.86
CA PHE A 186 -2.06 8.86 -9.27
C PHE A 186 -2.67 10.24 -9.50
N PHE A 187 -3.81 10.54 -8.86
CA PHE A 187 -4.45 11.86 -8.97
C PHE A 187 -3.61 12.96 -8.34
N LEU A 188 -3.00 12.71 -7.18
CA LEU A 188 -2.14 13.67 -6.50
C LEU A 188 -0.89 14.03 -7.34
N LEU A 189 -0.30 13.05 -8.05
CA LEU A 189 0.92 13.25 -8.82
C LEU A 189 0.68 13.77 -10.24
N ARG A 190 -0.57 14.01 -10.67
CA ARG A 190 -0.86 14.63 -11.98
C ARG A 190 -0.26 16.03 -12.08
N ASN A 191 0.10 16.41 -13.32
CA ASN A 191 0.87 17.65 -13.56
C ASN A 191 0.02 18.93 -13.40
N GLU A 192 -1.28 18.87 -13.63
CA GLU A 192 -2.18 20.04 -13.67
C GLU A 192 -2.43 20.70 -12.31
N GLN A 193 -2.30 19.95 -11.20
CA GLN A 193 -2.40 20.42 -9.82
C GLN A 193 -3.68 21.24 -9.50
N THR A 194 -4.81 20.82 -10.06
CA THR A 194 -6.10 21.48 -9.83
C THR A 194 -6.71 21.11 -8.47
N PHE A 195 -7.57 21.97 -7.93
CA PHE A 195 -8.36 21.67 -6.73
C PHE A 195 -9.15 20.37 -6.89
N LYS A 196 -9.80 20.15 -8.04
CA LYS A 196 -10.57 18.94 -8.34
C LYS A 196 -9.73 17.67 -8.24
N GLN A 197 -8.49 17.69 -8.72
CA GLN A 197 -7.59 16.51 -8.66
C GLN A 197 -7.20 16.18 -7.22
N HIS A 198 -6.86 17.18 -6.39
CA HIS A 198 -6.54 16.97 -4.99
C HIS A 198 -7.76 16.54 -4.18
N PHE A 199 -8.92 17.08 -4.47
CA PHE A 199 -10.17 16.65 -3.86
C PHE A 199 -10.49 15.18 -4.20
N THR A 200 -10.35 14.79 -5.47
CA THR A 200 -10.52 13.38 -5.90
C THR A 200 -9.48 12.46 -5.23
N ALA A 201 -8.22 12.89 -5.14
CA ALA A 201 -7.19 12.16 -4.41
C ALA A 201 -7.58 11.97 -2.94
N GLY A 202 -8.12 13.01 -2.30
CA GLY A 202 -8.65 12.96 -0.94
C GLY A 202 -9.82 11.98 -0.78
N LEU A 203 -10.82 12.03 -1.68
CA LEU A 203 -11.95 11.08 -1.66
C LEU A 203 -11.47 9.62 -1.71
N LEU A 204 -10.53 9.32 -2.59
CA LEU A 204 -9.96 7.97 -2.73
C LEU A 204 -9.12 7.57 -1.50
N LEU A 205 -8.37 8.50 -0.91
CA LEU A 205 -7.62 8.26 0.32
C LEU A 205 -8.57 7.96 1.48
N GLY A 206 -9.64 8.76 1.66
CA GLY A 206 -10.65 8.52 2.70
C GLY A 206 -11.35 7.17 2.52
N LEU A 207 -11.70 6.81 1.29
CA LEU A 207 -12.29 5.50 1.00
C LEU A 207 -11.29 4.35 1.29
N SER A 208 -9.99 4.53 1.00
CA SER A 208 -8.97 3.54 1.32
C SER A 208 -8.81 3.33 2.83
N ILE A 209 -8.89 4.41 3.63
CA ILE A 209 -8.85 4.37 5.11
C ILE A 209 -10.11 3.67 5.65
N HIS A 210 -11.28 3.96 5.08
CA HIS A 210 -12.52 3.26 5.45
C HIS A 210 -12.43 1.75 5.16
N PHE A 211 -11.79 1.37 4.06
CA PHE A 211 -11.63 -0.03 3.67
C PHE A 211 -10.62 -0.78 4.55
N ARG A 212 -9.50 -0.12 4.89
CA ARG A 212 -8.43 -0.58 5.79
C ARG A 212 -7.82 0.61 6.52
N LEU A 213 -7.60 0.51 7.81
CA LEU A 213 -7.14 1.63 8.62
C LEU A 213 -5.70 2.10 8.29
N TYR A 214 -4.84 1.23 7.75
CA TYR A 214 -3.41 1.53 7.57
C TYR A 214 -3.11 2.77 6.70
N PRO A 215 -3.89 3.15 5.67
CA PRO A 215 -3.59 4.33 4.87
C PRO A 215 -3.67 5.66 5.63
N ILE A 216 -4.21 5.67 6.85
CA ILE A 216 -4.17 6.86 7.71
C ILE A 216 -2.73 7.33 7.97
N GLY A 217 -1.76 6.40 8.03
CA GLY A 217 -0.33 6.69 8.17
C GLY A 217 0.25 7.48 7.00
N PHE A 218 -0.42 7.51 5.85
CA PHE A 218 0.02 8.24 4.66
C PHE A 218 -0.48 9.69 4.63
N CYS A 219 -1.50 10.06 5.42
CA CYS A 219 -2.18 11.35 5.32
C CYS A 219 -1.21 12.53 5.42
N LEU A 220 -0.26 12.51 6.37
CA LEU A 220 0.70 13.59 6.53
C LEU A 220 1.67 13.69 5.34
N ALA A 221 2.11 12.56 4.78
CA ALA A 221 2.99 12.54 3.60
C ALA A 221 2.26 13.09 2.37
N PHE A 222 1.00 12.70 2.13
CA PHE A 222 0.16 13.23 1.07
C PHE A 222 -0.04 14.75 1.24
N TYR A 223 -0.32 15.19 2.46
CA TYR A 223 -0.55 16.60 2.79
C TYR A 223 0.71 17.46 2.53
N LEU A 224 1.89 17.02 2.99
CA LEU A 224 3.14 17.76 2.80
C LEU A 224 3.60 17.76 1.32
N ALA A 225 3.32 16.69 0.56
CA ALA A 225 3.68 16.60 -0.85
C ALA A 225 2.91 17.56 -1.76
N THR A 226 1.82 18.19 -1.28
CA THR A 226 1.06 19.20 -2.03
C THR A 226 1.63 20.61 -1.91
N LEU A 227 2.71 20.78 -1.14
CA LEU A 227 3.35 22.08 -0.96
C LEU A 227 4.32 22.39 -2.12
N ASP A 228 4.24 23.60 -2.65
CA ASP A 228 5.15 24.09 -3.68
C ASP A 228 6.44 24.68 -3.09
N LYS A 229 6.43 25.03 -1.79
CA LYS A 229 7.56 25.66 -1.11
C LYS A 229 8.40 24.64 -0.35
N PRO A 230 9.74 24.77 -0.34
CA PRO A 230 10.60 23.92 0.45
C PRO A 230 10.34 24.14 1.95
N LEU A 231 10.27 23.05 2.71
CA LEU A 231 10.19 23.06 4.17
C LEU A 231 11.59 22.86 4.73
N THR A 232 12.14 23.92 5.35
CA THR A 232 13.51 23.91 5.87
C THR A 232 13.57 24.05 7.38
N THR A 233 12.65 24.81 7.97
CA THR A 233 12.60 25.08 9.40
C THR A 233 11.35 24.52 10.05
N ILE A 234 11.36 24.32 11.37
CA ILE A 234 10.20 23.91 12.15
C ILE A 234 9.03 24.90 11.96
N LYS A 235 9.34 26.20 11.84
CA LYS A 235 8.34 27.25 11.57
C LYS A 235 7.64 27.02 10.24
N ASP A 236 8.36 26.57 9.19
CA ASP A 236 7.75 26.26 7.89
C ASP A 236 6.77 25.09 7.99
N TYR A 237 7.11 24.05 8.76
CA TYR A 237 6.20 22.92 9.00
C TYR A 237 4.95 23.35 9.79
N LEU A 238 5.13 24.11 10.87
CA LEU A 238 4.01 24.63 11.64
C LEU A 238 3.10 25.53 10.79
N ARG A 239 3.70 26.41 9.99
CA ARG A 239 2.95 27.27 9.06
C ARG A 239 2.19 26.45 8.01
N ALA A 240 2.81 25.42 7.46
CA ALA A 240 2.19 24.54 6.46
C ALA A 240 0.98 23.78 7.03
N ILE A 241 1.03 23.41 8.30
CA ILE A 241 -0.07 22.72 8.99
C ILE A 241 -1.18 23.70 9.38
N LEU A 242 -0.84 24.88 9.90
CA LEU A 242 -1.81 25.86 10.41
C LEU A 242 -2.45 26.70 9.31
N LEU A 243 -1.77 26.92 8.19
CA LEU A 243 -2.21 27.75 7.06
C LEU A 243 -2.19 26.92 5.75
N PRO A 244 -3.16 26.02 5.57
CA PRO A 244 -3.21 25.15 4.40
C PRO A 244 -3.44 25.95 3.12
N ASN A 245 -2.79 25.55 2.02
CA ASN A 245 -3.10 26.04 0.69
C ASN A 245 -4.37 25.39 0.13
N ALA A 246 -4.86 25.87 -1.02
CA ALA A 246 -6.10 25.37 -1.64
C ALA A 246 -6.03 23.86 -1.97
N GLN A 247 -4.86 23.35 -2.38
CA GLN A 247 -4.65 21.95 -2.71
C GLN A 247 -4.66 21.07 -1.44
N GLN A 248 -4.04 21.53 -0.37
CA GLN A 248 -4.09 20.85 0.94
C GLN A 248 -5.51 20.81 1.47
N LEU A 249 -6.22 21.94 1.40
CA LEU A 249 -7.61 22.02 1.82
C LEU A 249 -8.49 21.05 1.00
N ALA A 250 -8.30 21.01 -0.33
CA ALA A 250 -9.03 20.09 -1.20
C ALA A 250 -8.80 18.62 -0.81
N LEU A 251 -7.54 18.25 -0.55
CA LEU A 251 -7.16 16.89 -0.11
C LEU A 251 -7.84 16.53 1.22
N VAL A 252 -7.75 17.42 2.22
CA VAL A 252 -8.35 17.19 3.54
C VAL A 252 -9.87 17.11 3.45
N LEU A 253 -10.50 18.05 2.74
CA LEU A 253 -11.96 18.03 2.55
C LEU A 253 -12.43 16.74 1.86
N GLY A 254 -11.75 16.31 0.81
CA GLY A 254 -12.08 15.05 0.13
C GLY A 254 -11.94 13.85 1.06
N THR A 255 -10.85 13.77 1.83
CA THR A 255 -10.60 12.66 2.78
C THR A 255 -11.66 12.63 3.88
N CYS A 256 -11.90 13.77 4.53
CA CYS A 256 -12.88 13.86 5.60
C CYS A 256 -14.32 13.60 5.10
N LEU A 257 -14.68 14.11 3.92
CA LEU A 257 -16.00 13.90 3.34
C LEU A 257 -16.25 12.42 3.02
N SER A 258 -15.30 11.76 2.38
CA SER A 258 -15.40 10.33 2.06
C SER A 258 -15.54 9.48 3.33
N LEU A 259 -14.69 9.73 4.35
CA LEU A 259 -14.78 9.04 5.63
C LEU A 259 -16.09 9.32 6.36
N ALA A 260 -16.52 10.58 6.41
CA ALA A 260 -17.75 10.95 7.09
C ALA A 260 -18.97 10.29 6.44
N ILE A 261 -19.10 10.35 5.11
CA ILE A 261 -20.24 9.76 4.39
C ILE A 261 -20.26 8.23 4.58
N THR A 262 -19.15 7.54 4.36
CA THR A 262 -19.11 6.09 4.45
C THR A 262 -19.31 5.60 5.88
N THR A 263 -18.73 6.29 6.86
CA THR A 263 -18.90 5.96 8.28
C THR A 263 -20.32 6.25 8.75
N ALA A 264 -20.89 7.41 8.40
CA ALA A 264 -22.27 7.75 8.77
C ALA A 264 -23.28 6.78 8.14
N PHE A 265 -23.09 6.40 6.86
CA PHE A 265 -23.94 5.43 6.18
C PHE A 265 -23.96 4.07 6.89
N PHE A 266 -22.80 3.48 7.17
CA PHE A 266 -22.74 2.17 7.82
C PHE A 266 -23.07 2.23 9.31
N TYR A 267 -22.82 3.37 9.98
CA TYR A 267 -23.27 3.59 11.36
C TYR A 267 -24.80 3.65 11.44
N HIS A 268 -25.45 4.29 10.46
CA HIS A 268 -26.92 4.32 10.38
C HIS A 268 -27.50 2.89 10.19
N LEU A 269 -26.85 2.05 9.38
CA LEU A 269 -27.34 0.68 9.13
C LEU A 269 -27.07 -0.29 10.29
N TYR A 270 -25.89 -0.21 10.92
CA TYR A 270 -25.40 -1.25 11.84
C TYR A 270 -25.04 -0.72 13.22
N GLY A 271 -25.20 0.58 13.47
CA GLY A 271 -24.96 1.23 14.77
C GLY A 271 -23.53 1.13 15.28
N TYR A 272 -23.39 1.15 16.61
CA TYR A 272 -22.09 1.09 17.28
C TYR A 272 -21.33 -0.22 17.00
N GLN A 273 -22.04 -1.32 16.72
CA GLN A 273 -21.41 -2.60 16.38
C GLN A 273 -20.47 -2.47 15.17
N PHE A 274 -20.90 -1.76 14.11
CA PHE A 274 -20.04 -1.44 12.98
C PHE A 274 -18.75 -0.71 13.42
N LEU A 275 -18.89 0.36 14.20
CA LEU A 275 -17.74 1.17 14.58
C LEU A 275 -16.74 0.36 15.44
N TYR A 276 -17.27 -0.44 16.38
CA TYR A 276 -16.43 -1.29 17.21
C TYR A 276 -15.73 -2.38 16.40
N GLU A 277 -16.47 -3.20 15.66
CA GLU A 277 -15.96 -4.40 15.02
C GLU A 277 -15.03 -4.10 13.83
N SER A 278 -15.36 -3.07 13.02
CA SER A 278 -14.57 -2.74 11.83
C SER A 278 -13.40 -1.79 12.09
N THR A 279 -13.40 -1.04 13.20
CA THR A 279 -12.40 0.01 13.45
C THR A 279 -11.75 -0.11 14.82
N LEU A 280 -12.52 0.00 15.90
CA LEU A 280 -11.96 0.07 17.26
C LEU A 280 -11.34 -1.26 17.70
N TYR A 281 -11.88 -2.38 17.28
CA TYR A 281 -11.34 -3.71 17.56
C TYR A 281 -9.87 -3.85 17.17
N HIS A 282 -9.46 -3.26 16.06
CA HIS A 282 -8.07 -3.32 15.58
C HIS A 282 -7.05 -2.65 16.53
N LEU A 283 -7.50 -1.73 17.41
CA LEU A 283 -6.66 -1.08 18.43
C LEU A 283 -6.43 -1.97 19.67
N VAL A 284 -7.26 -2.99 19.85
CA VAL A 284 -7.22 -3.91 21.01
C VAL A 284 -7.00 -5.37 20.60
N ARG A 285 -6.89 -5.64 19.29
CA ARG A 285 -6.69 -6.97 18.73
C ARG A 285 -5.45 -7.64 19.29
N LYS A 286 -5.61 -8.88 19.72
CA LYS A 286 -4.53 -9.81 20.05
C LYS A 286 -4.61 -11.01 19.10
N ASP A 287 -3.45 -11.54 18.72
CA ASP A 287 -3.35 -12.80 17.99
C ASP A 287 -2.21 -13.61 18.59
N THR A 288 -2.59 -14.74 19.20
CA THR A 288 -1.69 -15.60 19.95
C THR A 288 -1.24 -16.85 19.20
N ARG A 289 -1.52 -16.95 17.88
CA ARG A 289 -1.17 -18.12 17.07
C ARG A 289 -0.57 -17.75 15.71
N HIS A 290 -1.25 -16.95 14.89
CA HIS A 290 -0.88 -16.67 13.50
C HIS A 290 -0.25 -15.27 13.38
N ASN A 291 0.83 -15.01 14.13
CA ASN A 291 1.37 -13.67 14.28
C ASN A 291 2.90 -13.66 14.10
N PHE A 292 3.39 -13.04 13.02
CA PHE A 292 4.83 -12.83 12.75
C PHE A 292 5.47 -11.73 13.61
N SER A 293 4.66 -11.03 14.44
CA SER A 293 5.12 -9.87 15.20
C SER A 293 6.13 -10.26 16.28
N LEU A 294 7.08 -9.33 16.53
CA LEU A 294 7.95 -9.37 17.70
C LEU A 294 7.15 -9.50 19.01
N TYR A 295 5.95 -8.92 19.06
CA TYR A 295 5.08 -8.90 20.25
C TYR A 295 4.26 -10.19 20.44
N PHE A 296 4.37 -11.16 19.54
CA PHE A 296 3.59 -12.40 19.57
C PHE A 296 3.64 -13.09 20.92
N TYR A 297 4.84 -13.36 21.44
CA TYR A 297 5.02 -14.12 22.70
C TYR A 297 4.56 -13.35 23.92
N LEU A 298 4.75 -12.02 23.94
CA LEU A 298 4.21 -11.15 24.98
C LEU A 298 2.67 -11.20 25.00
N GLN A 299 2.02 -11.20 23.83
CA GLN A 299 0.56 -11.35 23.73
C GLN A 299 0.10 -12.73 24.15
N TYR A 300 0.87 -13.78 23.87
CA TYR A 300 0.58 -15.15 24.31
C TYR A 300 0.64 -15.25 25.84
N LEU A 301 1.71 -14.80 26.47
CA LEU A 301 1.87 -14.83 27.94
C LEU A 301 0.85 -13.92 28.64
N GLY A 302 0.56 -12.75 28.06
CA GLY A 302 -0.39 -11.77 28.57
C GLY A 302 -1.82 -11.97 28.05
N SER A 303 -2.19 -13.17 27.58
CA SER A 303 -3.52 -13.40 26.95
C SER A 303 -4.69 -13.07 27.87
N ASN A 304 -4.55 -13.30 29.17
CA ASN A 304 -5.57 -13.08 30.19
C ASN A 304 -5.58 -11.64 30.76
N PHE A 305 -4.62 -10.80 30.39
CA PHE A 305 -4.52 -9.44 30.92
C PHE A 305 -4.75 -8.41 29.81
N SER A 306 -5.44 -7.31 30.12
CA SER A 306 -5.49 -6.17 29.21
C SER A 306 -4.16 -5.42 29.23
N PRO A 307 -3.60 -5.02 28.06
CA PRO A 307 -2.35 -4.27 28.03
C PRO A 307 -2.50 -2.93 28.75
N THR A 308 -1.50 -2.59 29.55
CA THR A 308 -1.42 -1.29 30.24
C THR A 308 -1.24 -0.14 29.24
N LEU A 309 -1.53 1.09 29.66
CA LEU A 309 -1.29 2.28 28.83
C LEU A 309 0.19 2.40 28.43
N ILE A 310 1.10 2.07 29.35
CA ILE A 310 2.55 2.11 29.11
C ILE A 310 2.95 1.12 28.02
N GLU A 311 2.46 -0.10 28.07
CA GLU A 311 2.71 -1.12 27.05
C GLU A 311 2.22 -0.68 25.66
N LYS A 312 1.03 -0.07 25.59
CA LYS A 312 0.50 0.50 24.34
C LYS A 312 1.40 1.61 23.80
N ILE A 313 1.82 2.54 24.66
CA ILE A 313 2.71 3.64 24.27
C ILE A 313 4.05 3.07 23.76
N LEU A 314 4.68 2.16 24.50
CA LEU A 314 5.95 1.55 24.11
C LEU A 314 5.86 0.77 22.78
N THR A 315 4.71 0.18 22.48
CA THR A 315 4.48 -0.55 21.23
C THR A 315 4.31 0.41 20.05
N PHE A 316 3.55 1.51 20.20
CA PHE A 316 3.22 2.41 19.10
C PHE A 316 4.21 3.56 18.89
N LEU A 317 4.90 4.01 19.95
CA LEU A 317 5.78 5.18 19.87
C LEU A 317 6.95 5.03 18.89
N PRO A 318 7.70 3.90 18.85
CA PRO A 318 8.77 3.73 17.87
C PRO A 318 8.27 3.80 16.42
N GLN A 319 7.14 3.19 16.13
CA GLN A 319 6.47 3.24 14.84
C GLN A 319 6.11 4.67 14.44
N LEU A 320 5.50 5.43 15.36
CA LEU A 320 5.07 6.80 15.12
C LEU A 320 6.29 7.71 14.83
N ILE A 321 7.35 7.59 15.62
CA ILE A 321 8.59 8.36 15.42
C ILE A 321 9.17 8.08 14.03
N LEU A 322 9.30 6.82 13.65
CA LEU A 322 9.84 6.43 12.34
C LEU A 322 8.96 6.94 11.18
N ILE A 323 7.64 6.85 11.29
CA ILE A 323 6.71 7.39 10.29
C ILE A 323 6.90 8.89 10.13
N LEU A 324 7.01 9.65 11.23
CA LEU A 324 7.25 11.09 11.20
C LEU A 324 8.61 11.42 10.55
N MET A 325 9.67 10.71 10.94
CA MET A 325 11.01 10.91 10.35
C MET A 325 11.03 10.66 8.84
N ILE A 326 10.41 9.55 8.39
CA ILE A 326 10.29 9.20 6.96
C ILE A 326 9.48 10.26 6.23
N THR A 327 8.36 10.69 6.80
CA THR A 327 7.48 11.71 6.22
C THR A 327 8.22 13.04 6.05
N VAL A 328 8.95 13.51 7.08
CA VAL A 328 9.75 14.74 7.01
C VAL A 328 10.88 14.62 6.00
N ARG A 329 11.55 13.46 5.91
CA ARG A 329 12.67 13.24 5.02
C ARG A 329 12.29 13.06 3.56
N TYR A 330 11.28 12.25 3.28
CA TYR A 330 10.91 11.80 1.93
C TYR A 330 9.50 12.19 1.51
N GLY A 331 8.55 12.39 2.44
CA GLY A 331 7.14 12.65 2.14
C GLY A 331 6.85 14.07 1.67
N LYS A 332 7.74 15.04 1.91
CA LYS A 332 7.53 16.45 1.56
C LYS A 332 7.72 16.80 0.07
N HIS A 333 8.22 15.87 -0.72
CA HIS A 333 8.46 16.08 -2.15
C HIS A 333 7.70 15.04 -2.98
N ARG A 334 7.00 15.49 -3.99
CA ARG A 334 6.22 14.64 -4.90
C ARG A 334 7.06 13.54 -5.56
N GLN A 335 8.31 13.84 -5.89
CA GLN A 335 9.23 12.91 -6.54
C GLN A 335 9.66 11.75 -5.63
N THR A 336 9.69 11.94 -4.33
CA THR A 336 10.08 10.94 -3.33
C THR A 336 8.89 10.35 -2.58
N LEU A 337 7.67 10.83 -2.85
CA LEU A 337 6.46 10.41 -2.14
C LEU A 337 6.23 8.90 -2.26
N GLY A 338 6.41 8.30 -3.45
CA GLY A 338 6.26 6.86 -3.63
C GLY A 338 7.16 6.04 -2.70
N PHE A 339 8.42 6.47 -2.52
CA PHE A 339 9.34 5.86 -1.57
C PHE A 339 8.94 6.10 -0.11
N ALA A 340 8.47 7.31 0.21
CA ALA A 340 7.97 7.63 1.55
C ALA A 340 6.82 6.71 1.95
N LEU A 341 5.82 6.54 1.07
CA LEU A 341 4.69 5.66 1.32
C LEU A 341 5.12 4.19 1.47
N PHE A 342 6.05 3.73 0.63
CA PHE A 342 6.65 2.40 0.76
C PHE A 342 7.29 2.22 2.15
N ALA A 343 8.18 3.13 2.54
CA ALA A 343 8.89 3.02 3.80
C ALA A 343 7.96 3.15 5.02
N ILE A 344 6.93 4.02 4.96
CA ILE A 344 5.89 4.13 5.98
C ILE A 344 5.12 2.82 6.11
N ALA A 345 4.64 2.24 5.00
CA ALA A 345 3.92 0.96 5.02
C ALA A 345 4.81 -0.16 5.58
N PHE A 346 6.09 -0.19 5.20
CA PHE A 346 7.06 -1.16 5.69
C PHE A 346 7.26 -1.07 7.21
N VAL A 347 7.41 0.15 7.75
CA VAL A 347 7.50 0.41 9.20
C VAL A 347 6.20 -0.02 9.90
N MET A 348 5.05 0.36 9.33
CA MET A 348 3.74 -0.01 9.91
C MET A 348 3.57 -1.52 10.01
N VAL A 349 4.00 -2.29 9.01
CA VAL A 349 3.93 -3.76 9.07
C VAL A 349 4.95 -4.32 10.05
N THR A 350 6.20 -3.82 10.03
CA THR A 350 7.29 -4.33 10.87
C THR A 350 7.03 -4.15 12.38
N TYR A 351 6.47 -3.00 12.77
CA TYR A 351 6.19 -2.66 14.17
C TYR A 351 4.74 -2.94 14.60
N ASN A 352 3.93 -3.56 13.74
CA ASN A 352 2.55 -3.89 14.10
C ASN A 352 2.51 -4.95 15.21
N PRO A 353 1.66 -4.80 16.23
CA PRO A 353 1.44 -5.84 17.25
C PRO A 353 0.93 -7.16 16.69
N VAL A 354 0.21 -7.14 15.58
CA VAL A 354 -0.27 -8.32 14.86
C VAL A 354 0.15 -8.24 13.40
N VAL A 355 1.02 -9.14 12.96
CA VAL A 355 1.53 -9.20 11.59
C VAL A 355 1.12 -10.51 10.94
N THR A 356 0.46 -10.41 9.81
CA THR A 356 0.08 -11.54 8.96
C THR A 356 0.64 -11.36 7.54
N SER A 357 0.84 -12.43 6.79
CA SER A 357 1.47 -12.39 5.47
C SER A 357 0.72 -11.52 4.46
N GLN A 358 -0.60 -11.38 4.60
CA GLN A 358 -1.39 -10.51 3.73
C GLN A 358 -1.01 -9.02 3.84
N TYR A 359 -0.46 -8.57 4.99
CA TYR A 359 -0.04 -7.17 5.15
C TYR A 359 1.18 -6.80 4.28
N PHE A 360 1.92 -7.78 3.79
CA PHE A 360 3.06 -7.52 2.92
C PHE A 360 2.66 -6.86 1.59
N VAL A 361 1.42 -7.06 1.12
CA VAL A 361 0.93 -6.36 -0.08
C VAL A 361 0.89 -4.84 0.08
N TRP A 362 0.77 -4.31 1.31
CA TRP A 362 0.71 -2.88 1.57
C TRP A 362 1.99 -2.16 1.13
N PHE A 363 3.16 -2.69 1.48
CA PHE A 363 4.43 -2.11 1.05
C PHE A 363 4.90 -2.63 -0.32
N LEU A 364 4.59 -3.89 -0.66
CA LEU A 364 4.96 -4.46 -1.95
C LEU A 364 4.27 -3.75 -3.13
N SER A 365 3.06 -3.21 -2.94
CA SER A 365 2.35 -2.43 -3.96
C SER A 365 3.04 -1.07 -4.27
N LEU A 366 3.78 -0.53 -3.30
CA LEU A 366 4.44 0.76 -3.38
C LEU A 366 5.93 0.67 -3.77
N LEU A 367 6.60 -0.45 -3.44
CA LEU A 367 8.02 -0.68 -3.76
C LEU A 367 8.37 -0.47 -5.24
N PRO A 368 7.58 -0.95 -6.22
CA PRO A 368 7.89 -0.79 -7.64
C PRO A 368 7.99 0.66 -8.11
N LEU A 369 7.33 1.60 -7.42
CA LEU A 369 7.41 3.03 -7.72
C LEU A 369 8.83 3.61 -7.50
N SER A 370 9.63 2.94 -6.68
CA SER A 370 10.95 3.39 -6.24
C SER A 370 12.13 2.60 -6.83
N VAL A 371 11.87 1.50 -7.55
CA VAL A 371 12.91 0.60 -8.07
C VAL A 371 13.93 1.34 -8.95
N LYS A 372 13.47 2.32 -9.74
CA LYS A 372 14.34 3.17 -10.56
C LYS A 372 15.42 3.93 -9.77
N ASN A 373 15.16 4.22 -8.50
CA ASN A 373 16.03 5.00 -7.64
C ASN A 373 17.12 4.16 -6.94
N PHE A 374 17.07 2.83 -7.07
CA PHE A 374 18.08 1.91 -6.53
C PHE A 374 19.20 1.59 -7.55
N ARG A 375 19.50 2.52 -8.47
CA ARG A 375 20.49 2.32 -9.55
C ARG A 375 21.89 1.98 -9.03
N ASN A 376 22.27 2.52 -7.87
CA ASN A 376 23.57 2.28 -7.25
C ASN A 376 23.62 0.99 -6.41
N MET A 377 22.52 0.26 -6.34
CA MET A 377 22.45 -1.03 -5.65
C MET A 377 23.06 -2.12 -6.54
N GLY A 378 24.24 -2.60 -6.16
CA GLY A 378 24.88 -3.70 -6.88
C GLY A 378 24.05 -4.98 -6.85
N LEU A 379 24.20 -5.83 -7.86
CA LEU A 379 23.44 -7.08 -8.03
C LEU A 379 23.48 -7.98 -6.77
N ARG A 380 24.62 -8.04 -6.10
CA ARG A 380 24.76 -8.82 -4.84
C ARG A 380 23.77 -8.38 -3.77
N LYS A 381 23.63 -7.07 -3.54
CA LYS A 381 22.66 -6.53 -2.57
C LYS A 381 21.23 -6.71 -3.03
N ALA A 382 20.97 -6.53 -4.33
CA ALA A 382 19.64 -6.69 -4.92
C ALA A 382 19.10 -8.13 -4.81
N ILE A 383 20.00 -9.14 -4.79
CA ILE A 383 19.65 -10.54 -4.56
C ILE A 383 19.62 -10.85 -3.06
N PHE A 384 20.61 -10.36 -2.29
CA PHE A 384 20.74 -10.64 -0.86
C PHE A 384 19.51 -10.20 -0.07
N ILE A 385 18.98 -8.99 -0.33
CA ILE A 385 17.82 -8.44 0.40
C ILE A 385 16.60 -9.37 0.34
N PRO A 386 16.07 -9.72 -0.84
CA PRO A 386 14.90 -10.60 -0.90
C PRO A 386 15.20 -12.02 -0.39
N VAL A 387 16.38 -12.57 -0.66
CA VAL A 387 16.75 -13.92 -0.18
C VAL A 387 16.77 -13.96 1.35
N MET A 388 17.44 -13.01 1.99
CA MET A 388 17.46 -12.88 3.45
C MET A 388 16.03 -12.77 4.01
N TRP A 389 15.20 -11.93 3.40
CA TRP A 389 13.82 -11.70 3.84
C TRP A 389 12.96 -12.97 3.71
N PHE A 390 13.06 -13.69 2.58
CA PHE A 390 12.34 -14.95 2.38
C PHE A 390 12.84 -16.08 3.29
N ILE A 391 14.14 -16.14 3.58
CA ILE A 391 14.70 -17.12 4.54
C ILE A 391 14.15 -16.84 5.94
N ALA A 392 14.11 -15.60 6.38
CA ALA A 392 13.57 -15.22 7.69
C ALA A 392 12.05 -15.52 7.78
N GLN A 393 11.29 -15.25 6.72
CA GLN A 393 9.87 -15.62 6.65
C GLN A 393 9.66 -17.13 6.66
N GLY A 394 10.43 -17.90 5.88
CA GLY A 394 10.38 -19.36 5.84
C GLY A 394 10.77 -19.99 7.18
N GLY A 395 11.78 -19.43 7.85
CA GLY A 395 12.19 -19.84 9.18
C GLY A 395 11.07 -19.71 10.22
N TRP A 396 10.23 -18.67 10.11
CA TRP A 396 9.04 -18.51 10.96
C TRP A 396 7.94 -19.53 10.62
N LEU A 397 7.73 -19.81 9.33
CA LEU A 397 6.67 -20.73 8.88
C LEU A 397 6.88 -22.15 9.37
N LEU A 398 8.13 -22.62 9.50
CA LEU A 398 8.42 -23.99 9.91
C LEU A 398 7.91 -24.31 11.32
N PRO A 399 8.30 -23.61 12.40
CA PRO A 399 7.78 -23.90 13.74
C PRO A 399 6.28 -23.61 13.87
N ALA A 400 5.72 -22.64 13.11
CA ALA A 400 4.29 -22.39 13.06
C ALA A 400 3.54 -23.59 12.46
N TYR A 401 4.04 -24.20 11.39
CA TYR A 401 3.50 -25.42 10.80
C TYR A 401 3.55 -26.60 11.77
N LEU A 402 4.67 -26.78 12.50
CA LEU A 402 4.83 -27.86 13.48
C LEU A 402 3.84 -27.69 14.65
N LEU A 403 3.57 -26.47 15.09
CA LEU A 403 2.57 -26.17 16.11
C LEU A 403 1.17 -26.54 15.62
N GLU A 404 0.77 -26.00 14.46
CA GLU A 404 -0.62 -26.04 13.98
C GLU A 404 -1.01 -27.43 13.46
N PHE A 405 -0.13 -28.09 12.69
CA PHE A 405 -0.47 -29.34 12.00
C PHE A 405 0.11 -30.60 12.65
N LYS A 406 1.14 -30.46 13.52
CA LYS A 406 1.76 -31.58 14.21
C LYS A 406 1.54 -31.58 15.72
N GLY A 407 0.96 -30.51 16.27
CA GLY A 407 0.70 -30.36 17.70
C GLY A 407 1.95 -30.25 18.58
N TRP A 408 3.11 -29.88 17.99
CA TRP A 408 4.35 -29.72 18.74
C TRP A 408 4.34 -28.39 19.51
N ASN A 409 4.86 -28.38 20.74
CA ASN A 409 5.03 -27.16 21.51
C ASN A 409 6.23 -26.36 20.99
N THR A 410 5.97 -25.45 20.04
CA THR A 410 7.01 -24.65 19.38
C THR A 410 6.85 -23.14 19.61
N PHE A 411 6.11 -22.69 20.62
CA PHE A 411 5.83 -21.28 20.89
C PHE A 411 7.12 -20.44 21.05
N GLU A 412 8.11 -20.91 21.78
CA GLU A 412 9.38 -20.23 21.97
C GLU A 412 10.17 -20.13 20.65
N PHE A 413 10.17 -21.19 19.85
CA PHE A 413 10.83 -21.19 18.54
C PHE A 413 10.15 -20.20 17.57
N ILE A 414 8.81 -20.12 17.59
CA ILE A 414 8.05 -19.12 16.82
C ILE A 414 8.48 -17.72 17.24
N TRP A 415 8.63 -17.46 18.54
CA TRP A 415 9.07 -16.17 19.04
C TRP A 415 10.50 -15.83 18.59
N ILE A 416 11.45 -16.74 18.72
CA ILE A 416 12.82 -16.55 18.25
C ILE A 416 12.83 -16.20 16.75
N GLN A 417 12.05 -16.92 15.95
CA GLN A 417 11.94 -16.62 14.51
C GLN A 417 11.23 -15.30 14.23
N SER A 418 10.29 -14.87 15.07
CA SER A 418 9.67 -13.53 14.98
C SER A 418 10.71 -12.43 15.25
N VAL A 419 11.63 -12.63 16.20
CA VAL A 419 12.76 -11.72 16.47
C VAL A 419 13.69 -11.66 15.25
N VAL A 420 14.07 -12.81 14.70
CA VAL A 420 14.91 -12.91 13.47
C VAL A 420 14.22 -12.19 12.30
N PHE A 421 12.93 -12.40 12.11
CA PHE A 421 12.17 -11.76 11.05
C PHE A 421 12.07 -10.24 11.26
N PHE A 422 11.87 -9.77 12.50
CA PHE A 422 11.90 -8.35 12.83
C PHE A 422 13.23 -7.69 12.46
N PHE A 423 14.38 -8.28 12.88
CA PHE A 423 15.70 -7.74 12.53
C PHE A 423 15.98 -7.81 11.03
N SER A 424 15.53 -8.86 10.35
CA SER A 424 15.60 -8.97 8.88
C SER A 424 14.83 -7.81 8.20
N ASN A 425 13.65 -7.45 8.71
CA ASN A 425 12.90 -6.30 8.22
C ASN A 425 13.66 -4.98 8.46
N ILE A 426 14.21 -4.76 9.66
CA ILE A 426 15.00 -3.56 9.95
C ILE A 426 16.19 -3.43 9.00
N LEU A 427 16.95 -4.52 8.82
CA LEU A 427 18.11 -4.53 7.92
C LEU A 427 17.69 -4.32 6.46
N THR A 428 16.58 -4.92 6.02
CA THR A 428 16.01 -4.69 4.68
C THR A 428 15.69 -3.21 4.46
N LEU A 429 14.98 -2.59 5.38
CA LEU A 429 14.63 -1.16 5.27
C LEU A 429 15.88 -0.28 5.29
N GLN A 430 16.84 -0.55 6.19
CA GLN A 430 18.10 0.16 6.28
C GLN A 430 18.87 0.10 4.95
N MET A 431 18.99 -1.10 4.36
CA MET A 431 19.71 -1.28 3.09
C MET A 431 18.99 -0.57 1.94
N LEU A 432 17.66 -0.58 1.89
CA LEU A 432 16.87 0.13 0.88
C LEU A 432 17.02 1.65 1.04
N VAL A 433 16.91 2.19 2.26
CA VAL A 433 17.10 3.61 2.54
C VAL A 433 18.51 4.07 2.17
N ALA A 434 19.55 3.31 2.53
CA ALA A 434 20.95 3.63 2.25
C ALA A 434 21.31 3.62 0.75
N ASN A 435 20.57 2.83 -0.07
CA ASN A 435 20.82 2.76 -1.51
C ASN A 435 19.79 3.56 -2.33
N TYR A 436 18.88 4.31 -1.70
CA TYR A 436 17.91 5.14 -2.38
C TYR A 436 18.52 6.47 -2.84
N ASP A 437 18.62 6.66 -4.16
CA ASP A 437 19.16 7.88 -4.75
C ASP A 437 18.03 8.91 -5.01
N VAL A 438 17.97 9.93 -4.15
CA VAL A 438 17.04 11.05 -4.29
C VAL A 438 17.36 11.88 -5.53
N SER A 439 18.65 12.02 -5.89
CA SER A 439 19.10 12.87 -6.99
C SER A 439 18.63 12.40 -8.36
N TYR A 440 18.39 11.10 -8.50
CA TYR A 440 17.89 10.50 -9.75
C TYR A 440 16.52 11.03 -10.18
N ASN A 441 15.69 11.46 -9.24
CA ASN A 441 14.40 12.06 -9.54
C ASN A 441 14.50 13.42 -10.25
N TYR A 442 15.68 14.05 -10.21
CA TYR A 442 15.95 15.37 -10.79
C TYR A 442 16.86 15.31 -12.03
N LYS A 443 17.39 14.11 -12.37
CA LYS A 443 18.22 13.90 -13.56
C LYS A 443 17.35 13.26 -14.64
N ILE A 444 17.23 13.91 -15.79
CA ILE A 444 16.84 13.30 -17.07
C ILE A 444 18.11 13.25 -17.89
N GLU A 445 18.67 12.07 -18.06
CA GLU A 445 19.73 11.81 -19.04
C GLU A 445 19.18 11.67 -20.45
#